data_61e82d20a0cdd8649c24ff5a7169a0de
#
_entry.id   61e82d20a0cdd8649c24ff5a7169a0de
#
_cell.length_a   1.000
_cell.length_b   1.000
_cell.length_c   1.000
_cell.angle_alpha   90.00
_cell.angle_beta   90.00
_cell.angle_gamma   90.00
#
_symmetry.space_group_name_H-M   'P 1'
#
loop_
_entity.id
_entity.type
_entity.pdbx_description
1 polymer ?
#
loop_
_entity_poly.entity_id
_entity_poly.type
_entity_poly.pdbx_seq_one_letter_code
_entity_poly.pdbx_strand_id
1 'polypeptide(L)'
;LLTGNIQNFSPKSYVLFFVFWYFFYRFPFLSLFSCVILIMLNQKFWEVVCMKRTKKLLLLFLFFCLFLTGCTAATQENMDSAENNYTELTLFSDVSFWNPPVWSFEEGSISAGISKKTGAYLDFTIPPQDTSKKLSLMILKDELPDLIVATDKNVINQLIRSGKVWSLQDFFETYCPDSHLLKDFPKDRKQEYIRQYGDWYAYLSHLNTDDARKTWKEKTSYYGDLFTHSYNHGIMFNRKLLARANLTVSDIQTASQVLKAFEKVKKLTAEDGQSTIPLLLEGNQYLDSSISCLIGSFGAEVIDDNGNYTERFLQPECKDAFAFLNTAFRKGYAFSEDLTLDNLQMRDLIADDRVFCYIGNTSNTGVDATRWVSAGPILSDFGKRPVMSIDLSVPTGWMQTFVSKSCK
;
A
#
# COMPACT_ATOMS: atom_id res chain seq x y z
N LEU A 1 -34.98 -5.68 -15.98
CA LEU A 1 -35.82 -5.29 -17.15
C LEU A 1 -35.04 -5.49 -18.46
N LEU A 2 -34.71 -6.73 -18.82
CA LEU A 2 -34.24 -7.15 -20.16
C LEU A 2 -34.43 -8.66 -20.33
N THR A 3 -35.68 -9.12 -20.26
CA THR A 3 -36.09 -10.41 -20.77
C THR A 3 -37.25 -10.18 -21.75
N GLY A 4 -36.89 -9.89 -23.00
CA GLY A 4 -37.83 -9.70 -24.10
C GLY A 4 -37.22 -10.25 -25.39
N ASN A 5 -37.75 -11.47 -25.80
CA ASN A 5 -37.74 -12.03 -27.13
C ASN A 5 -36.49 -11.95 -28.02
N ILE A 6 -35.60 -12.95 -27.86
CA ILE A 6 -34.54 -13.29 -28.84
C ILE A 6 -35.14 -14.42 -29.76
N GLN A 7 -36.03 -14.11 -30.65
CA GLN A 7 -36.52 -15.10 -31.61
C GLN A 7 -36.64 -14.63 -33.05
N ASN A 8 -35.92 -13.64 -33.50
CA ASN A 8 -35.93 -13.32 -34.96
C ASN A 8 -34.61 -12.63 -35.39
N PHE A 9 -33.46 -13.28 -35.25
CA PHE A 9 -32.26 -12.85 -35.95
C PHE A 9 -31.73 -13.95 -36.87
N SER A 10 -31.44 -13.61 -38.13
CA SER A 10 -30.90 -14.56 -39.10
C SER A 10 -29.48 -15.00 -38.70
N PRO A 11 -29.02 -16.20 -39.06
CA PRO A 11 -27.69 -16.72 -38.73
C PRO A 11 -26.51 -15.81 -39.10
N LYS A 12 -26.69 -14.92 -40.08
CA LYS A 12 -25.68 -13.94 -40.50
C LYS A 12 -25.51 -12.79 -39.49
N SER A 13 -26.47 -12.50 -38.65
CA SER A 13 -26.39 -11.46 -37.64
C SER A 13 -25.54 -11.86 -36.42
N TYR A 14 -25.48 -13.14 -36.10
CA TYR A 14 -24.65 -13.68 -34.99
C TYR A 14 -23.15 -13.60 -35.31
N VAL A 15 -22.77 -13.89 -36.56
CA VAL A 15 -21.38 -13.82 -37.00
C VAL A 15 -20.87 -12.39 -36.96
N LEU A 16 -21.72 -11.42 -37.37
CA LEU A 16 -21.34 -10.00 -37.28
C LEU A 16 -21.18 -9.52 -35.82
N PHE A 17 -22.06 -10.00 -34.91
CA PHE A 17 -22.00 -9.62 -33.49
C PHE A 17 -20.77 -10.20 -32.80
N PHE A 18 -20.38 -11.44 -33.10
CA PHE A 18 -19.17 -12.07 -32.55
C PHE A 18 -17.87 -11.47 -33.13
N VAL A 19 -17.84 -11.14 -34.40
CA VAL A 19 -16.70 -10.44 -35.02
C VAL A 19 -16.56 -9.03 -34.47
N PHE A 20 -17.67 -8.34 -34.23
CA PHE A 20 -17.68 -7.00 -33.62
C PHE A 20 -17.19 -7.04 -32.17
N TRP A 21 -17.65 -8.04 -31.39
CA TRP A 21 -17.24 -8.23 -29.98
C TRP A 21 -15.77 -8.63 -29.85
N TYR A 22 -15.25 -9.49 -30.74
CA TYR A 22 -13.85 -9.91 -30.79
C TYR A 22 -12.89 -8.76 -31.15
N PHE A 23 -13.27 -7.91 -32.08
CA PHE A 23 -12.48 -6.72 -32.47
C PHE A 23 -12.48 -5.65 -31.37
N PHE A 24 -13.59 -5.44 -30.70
CA PHE A 24 -13.69 -4.46 -29.59
C PHE A 24 -12.83 -4.84 -28.39
N TYR A 25 -12.68 -6.13 -28.12
CA TYR A 25 -11.91 -6.64 -26.99
C TYR A 25 -10.38 -6.58 -27.21
N ARG A 26 -9.90 -6.65 -28.45
CA ARG A 26 -8.48 -6.78 -28.75
C ARG A 26 -7.78 -5.49 -29.23
N PHE A 27 -8.54 -4.50 -29.74
CA PHE A 27 -7.99 -3.23 -30.22
C PHE A 27 -8.93 -2.05 -29.89
N PRO A 28 -8.92 -1.51 -28.67
CA PRO A 28 -9.95 -0.55 -28.24
C PRO A 28 -9.86 0.83 -28.93
N PHE A 29 -8.72 1.25 -29.45
CA PHE A 29 -8.54 2.61 -29.99
C PHE A 29 -8.53 2.70 -31.52
N LEU A 30 -7.89 1.79 -32.21
CA LEU A 30 -7.85 1.82 -33.71
C LEU A 30 -9.13 1.31 -34.37
N SER A 31 -9.91 0.47 -33.68
CA SER A 31 -11.12 -0.14 -34.23
C SER A 31 -12.30 0.83 -34.29
N LEU A 32 -12.41 1.79 -33.37
CA LEU A 32 -13.53 2.75 -33.37
C LEU A 32 -13.49 3.66 -34.60
N PHE A 33 -12.32 4.14 -34.98
CA PHE A 33 -12.15 5.05 -36.12
C PHE A 33 -12.42 4.34 -37.48
N SER A 34 -11.91 3.13 -37.61
CA SER A 34 -12.13 2.33 -38.85
C SER A 34 -13.57 1.81 -38.96
N CYS A 35 -14.22 1.46 -37.86
CA CYS A 35 -15.64 1.05 -37.88
C CYS A 35 -16.59 2.21 -38.17
N VAL A 36 -16.32 3.40 -37.63
CA VAL A 36 -17.15 4.59 -37.89
C VAL A 36 -17.04 4.99 -39.38
N ILE A 37 -15.85 4.94 -40.00
CA ILE A 37 -15.62 5.22 -41.43
C ILE A 37 -16.32 4.16 -42.29
N LEU A 38 -16.23 2.86 -41.93
CA LEU A 38 -16.91 1.79 -42.68
C LEU A 38 -18.45 1.88 -42.58
N ILE A 39 -19.00 2.29 -41.45
CA ILE A 39 -20.43 2.53 -41.28
C ILE A 39 -20.86 3.78 -42.10
N MET A 40 -20.02 4.80 -42.19
CA MET A 40 -20.31 6.01 -42.98
C MET A 40 -20.23 5.77 -44.48
N LEU A 41 -19.43 4.81 -44.95
CA LEU A 41 -19.26 4.48 -46.38
C LEU A 41 -20.35 3.51 -46.89
N ASN A 42 -21.14 2.92 -46.00
CA ASN A 42 -22.19 1.98 -46.40
C ASN A 42 -23.50 2.72 -46.75
N GLN A 43 -23.70 2.90 -48.03
CA GLN A 43 -24.87 3.60 -48.59
C GLN A 43 -26.23 3.02 -48.13
N LYS A 44 -26.34 1.71 -47.89
CA LYS A 44 -27.54 1.05 -47.33
C LYS A 44 -27.88 1.41 -45.90
N PHE A 45 -26.87 1.81 -45.09
CA PHE A 45 -27.11 2.27 -43.72
C PHE A 45 -27.85 3.62 -43.68
N TRP A 46 -27.59 4.47 -44.66
CA TRP A 46 -28.24 5.81 -44.74
C TRP A 46 -29.68 5.78 -45.24
N GLU A 47 -30.08 4.73 -45.94
CA GLU A 47 -31.48 4.54 -46.40
C GLU A 47 -32.39 4.13 -45.24
N VAL A 48 -31.87 3.47 -44.22
CA VAL A 48 -32.61 3.05 -42.99
C VAL A 48 -32.74 4.19 -41.95
N VAL A 49 -31.83 5.18 -42.00
CA VAL A 49 -31.83 6.33 -41.06
C VAL A 49 -32.38 7.57 -41.77
N CYS A 50 -33.63 7.50 -42.15
CA CYS A 50 -34.34 8.56 -42.87
C CYS A 50 -34.72 9.75 -41.97
N MET A 51 -33.73 10.62 -41.60
CA MET A 51 -34.08 11.93 -41.02
C MET A 51 -32.97 12.98 -41.28
N LYS A 52 -33.30 14.04 -41.98
CA LYS A 52 -32.41 15.20 -42.29
C LYS A 52 -31.85 15.92 -41.03
N ARG A 53 -32.47 15.77 -39.89
CA ARG A 53 -32.01 16.38 -38.60
C ARG A 53 -30.88 15.62 -37.93
N THR A 54 -30.84 14.30 -38.08
CA THR A 54 -29.80 13.45 -37.43
C THR A 54 -28.41 13.61 -38.07
N LYS A 55 -28.33 13.91 -39.36
CA LYS A 55 -27.05 14.18 -40.05
C LYS A 55 -26.33 15.41 -39.46
N LYS A 56 -27.05 16.47 -39.12
CA LYS A 56 -26.47 17.66 -38.48
C LYS A 56 -26.02 17.39 -37.04
N LEU A 57 -26.77 16.57 -36.27
CA LEU A 57 -26.39 16.19 -34.91
C LEU A 57 -25.16 15.26 -34.89
N LEU A 58 -25.06 14.33 -35.83
CA LEU A 58 -23.91 13.42 -35.96
C LEU A 58 -22.63 14.16 -36.37
N LEU A 59 -22.76 15.14 -37.28
CA LEU A 59 -21.64 16.00 -37.66
C LEU A 59 -21.17 16.91 -36.51
N LEU A 60 -22.10 17.43 -35.70
CA LEU A 60 -21.80 18.22 -34.52
C LEU A 60 -21.10 17.36 -33.44
N PHE A 61 -21.55 16.12 -33.27
CA PHE A 61 -20.92 15.16 -32.35
C PHE A 61 -19.51 14.76 -32.80
N LEU A 62 -19.30 14.54 -34.08
CA LEU A 62 -17.97 14.29 -34.66
C LEU A 62 -17.03 15.49 -34.54
N PHE A 63 -17.55 16.71 -34.73
CA PHE A 63 -16.78 17.94 -34.53
C PHE A 63 -16.43 18.14 -33.05
N PHE A 64 -17.35 17.80 -32.14
CA PHE A 64 -17.11 17.83 -30.68
C PHE A 64 -16.10 16.78 -30.23
N CYS A 65 -16.10 15.58 -30.80
CA CYS A 65 -15.09 14.54 -30.54
C CYS A 65 -13.69 14.94 -31.07
N LEU A 66 -13.62 15.66 -32.21
CA LEU A 66 -12.35 16.18 -32.73
C LEU A 66 -11.75 17.30 -31.87
N PHE A 67 -12.59 18.08 -31.18
CA PHE A 67 -12.10 19.09 -30.22
C PHE A 67 -11.60 18.46 -28.90
N LEU A 68 -12.14 17.29 -28.50
CA LEU A 68 -11.68 16.58 -27.30
C LEU A 68 -10.34 15.86 -27.51
N THR A 69 -9.98 15.50 -28.73
CA THR A 69 -8.68 14.86 -29.04
C THR A 69 -7.51 15.85 -29.18
N GLY A 70 -7.81 17.15 -29.31
CA GLY A 70 -6.77 18.19 -29.41
C GLY A 70 -6.04 18.52 -28.11
N CYS A 71 -6.60 18.17 -26.95
CA CYS A 71 -5.97 18.48 -25.65
C CYS A 71 -5.01 17.41 -25.13
N THR A 72 -5.03 16.18 -25.69
CA THR A 72 -4.15 15.09 -25.23
C THR A 72 -2.81 15.03 -25.96
N ALA A 73 -2.71 15.57 -27.17
CA ALA A 73 -1.45 15.57 -27.92
C ALA A 73 -0.40 16.55 -27.36
N ALA A 74 -0.84 17.68 -26.81
CA ALA A 74 0.08 18.68 -26.26
C ALA A 74 0.71 18.26 -24.91
N THR A 75 0.03 17.39 -24.15
CA THR A 75 0.59 16.83 -22.90
C THR A 75 1.58 15.70 -23.17
N GLN A 76 1.39 14.92 -24.23
CA GLN A 76 2.27 13.81 -24.57
C GLN A 76 3.62 14.31 -25.14
N GLU A 77 3.62 15.30 -26.02
CA GLU A 77 4.86 15.88 -26.54
C GLU A 77 5.72 16.56 -25.46
N ASN A 78 5.10 17.16 -24.44
CA ASN A 78 5.83 17.75 -23.31
C ASN A 78 6.37 16.69 -22.33
N MET A 79 5.73 15.54 -22.20
CA MET A 79 6.24 14.43 -21.40
C MET A 79 7.44 13.77 -22.09
N ASP A 80 7.32 13.41 -23.35
CA ASP A 80 8.39 12.78 -24.14
C ASP A 80 9.65 13.67 -24.22
N SER A 81 9.50 14.99 -24.26
CA SER A 81 10.64 15.92 -24.28
C SER A 81 11.30 16.10 -22.90
N ALA A 82 10.55 15.98 -21.82
CA ALA A 82 11.10 16.04 -20.46
C ALA A 82 11.82 14.74 -20.07
N GLU A 83 11.29 13.60 -20.47
CA GLU A 83 11.85 12.27 -20.27
C GLU A 83 13.23 12.13 -20.93
N ASN A 84 13.39 12.63 -22.15
CA ASN A 84 14.65 12.60 -22.90
C ASN A 84 15.82 13.37 -22.25
N ASN A 85 15.58 14.16 -21.20
CA ASN A 85 16.62 14.91 -20.51
C ASN A 85 17.19 14.19 -19.27
N TYR A 86 16.63 13.06 -18.88
CA TYR A 86 17.01 12.33 -17.68
C TYR A 86 17.36 10.88 -17.98
N THR A 87 18.27 10.31 -17.19
CA THR A 87 18.61 8.90 -17.29
C THR A 87 17.49 8.05 -16.70
N GLU A 88 16.95 7.13 -17.49
CA GLU A 88 16.03 6.10 -17.00
C GLU A 88 16.78 5.06 -16.19
N LEU A 89 16.29 4.78 -14.98
CA LEU A 89 16.71 3.66 -14.13
C LEU A 89 15.52 2.74 -13.92
N THR A 90 15.65 1.50 -14.35
CA THR A 90 14.65 0.47 -14.16
C THR A 90 14.69 -0.07 -12.73
N LEU A 91 13.52 -0.16 -12.07
CA LEU A 91 13.40 -0.69 -10.71
C LEU A 91 12.37 -1.82 -10.66
N PHE A 92 12.80 -2.98 -10.17
CA PHE A 92 11.90 -4.07 -9.82
C PHE A 92 11.66 -4.11 -8.31
N SER A 93 10.40 -4.35 -7.90
CA SER A 93 10.08 -4.65 -6.50
C SER A 93 9.24 -5.91 -6.38
N ASP A 94 9.57 -6.77 -5.38
CA ASP A 94 8.75 -7.92 -5.02
C ASP A 94 7.59 -7.57 -4.07
N VAL A 95 7.46 -6.32 -3.69
CA VAL A 95 6.39 -5.80 -2.82
C VAL A 95 5.13 -5.55 -3.65
N SER A 96 4.34 -6.60 -3.87
CA SER A 96 3.19 -6.61 -4.80
C SER A 96 2.09 -5.60 -4.48
N PHE A 97 1.95 -5.20 -3.22
CA PHE A 97 0.96 -4.21 -2.79
C PHE A 97 1.46 -2.76 -2.86
N TRP A 98 2.73 -2.55 -3.11
CA TRP A 98 3.28 -1.21 -3.31
C TRP A 98 2.91 -0.73 -4.72
N ASN A 99 2.16 0.34 -4.78
CA ASN A 99 1.69 0.93 -6.02
C ASN A 99 2.10 2.40 -6.09
N PRO A 100 3.37 2.70 -6.39
CA PRO A 100 3.82 4.07 -6.55
C PRO A 100 3.06 4.73 -7.71
N PRO A 101 2.81 6.04 -7.64
CA PRO A 101 2.26 6.77 -8.78
C PRO A 101 3.24 6.71 -9.96
N VAL A 102 2.70 6.82 -11.17
CA VAL A 102 3.51 6.99 -12.38
C VAL A 102 4.45 8.19 -12.19
N TRP A 103 5.70 8.05 -12.61
CA TRP A 103 6.68 9.13 -12.51
C TRP A 103 6.19 10.36 -13.27
N SER A 104 6.18 11.51 -12.63
CA SER A 104 5.70 12.77 -13.21
C SER A 104 6.87 13.75 -13.37
N PHE A 105 6.90 14.42 -14.51
CA PHE A 105 7.83 15.51 -14.80
C PHE A 105 7.17 16.89 -14.65
N GLU A 106 5.94 16.96 -14.16
CA GLU A 106 5.23 18.20 -13.92
C GLU A 106 5.93 19.03 -12.84
N GLU A 107 6.08 20.32 -13.09
CA GLU A 107 6.71 21.25 -12.14
C GLU A 107 5.94 21.26 -10.80
N GLY A 108 6.68 21.15 -9.70
CA GLY A 108 6.12 21.05 -8.36
C GLY A 108 5.83 19.63 -7.88
N SER A 109 5.88 18.61 -8.74
CA SER A 109 5.79 17.22 -8.30
C SER A 109 7.10 16.78 -7.60
N ILE A 110 6.97 15.82 -6.67
CA ILE A 110 8.13 15.27 -5.97
C ILE A 110 9.08 14.57 -6.95
N SER A 111 8.54 13.78 -7.87
CA SER A 111 9.31 13.05 -8.87
C SER A 111 10.08 13.98 -9.81
N ALA A 112 9.47 15.08 -10.29
CA ALA A 112 10.20 16.10 -11.05
C ALA A 112 11.31 16.74 -10.23
N GLY A 113 11.08 17.00 -8.94
CA GLY A 113 12.10 17.50 -8.03
C GLY A 113 13.28 16.54 -7.85
N ILE A 114 13.01 15.24 -7.79
CA ILE A 114 14.03 14.19 -7.73
C ILE A 114 14.81 14.17 -9.05
N SER A 115 14.13 14.09 -10.20
CA SER A 115 14.79 14.08 -11.51
C SER A 115 15.70 15.30 -11.71
N LYS A 116 15.24 16.49 -11.32
CA LYS A 116 16.05 17.71 -11.41
C LYS A 116 17.31 17.66 -10.55
N LYS A 117 17.26 17.01 -9.39
CA LYS A 117 18.40 16.89 -8.47
C LYS A 117 19.37 15.79 -8.86
N THR A 118 18.88 14.68 -9.39
CA THR A 118 19.66 13.47 -9.63
C THR A 118 20.07 13.28 -11.09
N GLY A 119 19.37 13.90 -12.03
CA GLY A 119 19.53 13.65 -13.46
C GLY A 119 18.91 12.32 -13.91
N ALA A 120 18.07 11.69 -13.07
CA ALA A 120 17.48 10.38 -13.34
C ALA A 120 16.00 10.30 -12.96
N TYR A 121 15.32 9.29 -13.50
CA TYR A 121 13.97 8.91 -13.10
C TYR A 121 13.84 7.38 -12.97
N LEU A 122 12.78 6.90 -12.32
CA LEU A 122 12.55 5.49 -12.08
C LEU A 122 11.40 4.97 -12.93
N ASP A 123 11.65 3.89 -13.68
CA ASP A 123 10.63 3.05 -14.28
C ASP A 123 10.38 1.83 -13.39
N PHE A 124 9.14 1.69 -12.88
CA PHE A 124 8.78 0.68 -11.89
C PHE A 124 8.19 -0.56 -12.53
N THR A 125 8.75 -1.72 -12.22
CA THR A 125 8.15 -3.03 -12.46
C THR A 125 7.76 -3.68 -11.13
N ILE A 126 6.47 -3.66 -10.79
CA ILE A 126 5.93 -4.24 -9.56
C ILE A 126 4.83 -5.23 -9.94
N PRO A 127 5.13 -6.53 -10.06
CA PRO A 127 4.12 -7.52 -10.41
C PRO A 127 3.11 -7.70 -9.28
N PRO A 128 1.81 -7.84 -9.59
CA PRO A 128 0.78 -8.05 -8.56
C PRO A 128 0.83 -9.43 -7.92
N GLN A 129 1.47 -10.41 -8.59
CA GLN A 129 1.56 -11.80 -8.14
C GLN A 129 2.88 -12.44 -8.58
N ASP A 130 3.26 -13.55 -7.94
CA ASP A 130 4.43 -14.38 -8.28
C ASP A 130 5.76 -13.60 -8.36
N THR A 131 5.89 -12.55 -7.56
CA THR A 131 7.04 -11.62 -7.59
C THR A 131 8.37 -12.32 -7.40
N SER A 132 8.47 -13.22 -6.41
CA SER A 132 9.69 -14.01 -6.12
C SER A 132 10.07 -14.92 -7.28
N LYS A 133 9.09 -15.55 -7.94
CA LYS A 133 9.35 -16.39 -9.13
C LYS A 133 9.85 -15.53 -10.30
N LYS A 134 9.23 -14.37 -10.51
CA LYS A 134 9.63 -13.45 -11.59
C LYS A 134 11.07 -12.99 -11.39
N LEU A 135 11.43 -12.56 -10.18
CA LEU A 135 12.81 -12.15 -9.89
C LEU A 135 13.80 -13.32 -10.04
N SER A 136 13.45 -14.52 -9.59
CA SER A 136 14.26 -15.72 -9.81
C SER A 136 14.50 -16.00 -11.31
N LEU A 137 13.49 -15.82 -12.15
CA LEU A 137 13.63 -15.97 -13.60
C LEU A 137 14.52 -14.87 -14.21
N MET A 138 14.42 -13.62 -13.75
CA MET A 138 15.30 -12.53 -14.19
C MET A 138 16.76 -12.80 -13.83
N ILE A 139 17.01 -13.36 -12.64
CA ILE A 139 18.36 -13.79 -12.23
C ILE A 139 18.90 -14.86 -13.19
N LEU A 140 18.09 -15.87 -13.52
CA LEU A 140 18.52 -16.97 -14.40
C LEU A 140 18.77 -16.52 -15.83
N LYS A 141 17.97 -15.61 -16.35
CA LYS A 141 18.08 -15.11 -17.72
C LYS A 141 19.11 -14.01 -17.91
N ASP A 142 19.67 -13.49 -16.83
CA ASP A 142 20.58 -12.31 -16.87
C ASP A 142 19.89 -11.02 -17.34
N GLU A 143 18.61 -10.86 -16.97
CA GLU A 143 17.74 -9.74 -17.34
C GLU A 143 17.40 -8.92 -16.08
N LEU A 144 18.38 -8.59 -15.25
CA LEU A 144 18.14 -7.81 -14.04
C LEU A 144 17.96 -6.32 -14.36
N PRO A 145 17.02 -5.64 -13.70
CA PRO A 145 16.89 -4.18 -13.78
C PRO A 145 18.06 -3.49 -13.04
N ASP A 146 18.16 -2.18 -13.17
CA ASP A 146 19.21 -1.40 -12.53
C ASP A 146 19.14 -1.47 -11.00
N LEU A 147 17.93 -1.34 -10.46
CA LEU A 147 17.64 -1.41 -9.04
C LEU A 147 16.67 -2.54 -8.72
N ILE A 148 16.91 -3.23 -7.62
CA ILE A 148 16.08 -4.36 -7.18
C ILE A 148 15.72 -4.18 -5.72
N VAL A 149 14.43 -4.10 -5.43
CA VAL A 149 13.89 -4.14 -4.06
C VAL A 149 13.36 -5.55 -3.79
N ALA A 150 13.93 -6.23 -2.82
CA ALA A 150 13.56 -7.60 -2.46
C ALA A 150 13.30 -7.74 -0.95
N THR A 151 12.35 -8.63 -0.62
CA THR A 151 11.94 -8.96 0.74
C THR A 151 12.04 -10.44 1.04
N ASP A 152 11.90 -11.30 0.03
CA ASP A 152 12.00 -12.76 0.18
C ASP A 152 13.44 -13.20 0.40
N LYS A 153 13.73 -13.81 1.57
CA LYS A 153 15.08 -14.24 1.96
C LYS A 153 15.70 -15.26 1.00
N ASN A 154 14.88 -16.13 0.39
CA ASN A 154 15.41 -17.13 -0.55
C ASN A 154 15.87 -16.47 -1.85
N VAL A 155 15.07 -15.52 -2.34
CA VAL A 155 15.40 -14.76 -3.54
C VAL A 155 16.59 -13.83 -3.31
N ILE A 156 16.66 -13.17 -2.15
CA ILE A 156 17.82 -12.38 -1.73
C ILE A 156 19.10 -13.24 -1.76
N ASN A 157 19.05 -14.44 -1.18
CA ASN A 157 20.20 -15.36 -1.20
C ASN A 157 20.57 -15.79 -2.63
N GLN A 158 19.58 -16.04 -3.50
CA GLN A 158 19.85 -16.35 -4.92
C GLN A 158 20.51 -15.18 -5.62
N LEU A 159 20.00 -13.96 -5.41
CA LEU A 159 20.51 -12.75 -6.01
C LEU A 159 21.97 -12.49 -5.62
N ILE A 160 22.29 -12.59 -4.34
CA ILE A 160 23.67 -12.43 -3.83
C ILE A 160 24.60 -13.51 -4.41
N ARG A 161 24.18 -14.80 -4.35
CA ARG A 161 24.98 -15.93 -4.86
C ARG A 161 25.19 -15.89 -6.38
N SER A 162 24.31 -15.23 -7.11
CA SER A 162 24.46 -15.06 -8.56
C SER A 162 25.70 -14.22 -8.93
N GLY A 163 26.21 -13.41 -8.01
CA GLY A 163 27.29 -12.46 -8.25
C GLY A 163 26.92 -11.28 -9.14
N LYS A 164 25.61 -11.10 -9.45
CA LYS A 164 25.09 -10.09 -10.41
C LYS A 164 24.74 -8.75 -9.77
N VAL A 165 24.84 -8.63 -8.45
CA VAL A 165 24.68 -7.38 -7.71
C VAL A 165 26.01 -6.90 -7.15
N TRP A 166 26.12 -5.59 -6.99
CA TRP A 166 27.29 -4.98 -6.41
C TRP A 166 27.37 -5.25 -4.89
N SER A 167 28.59 -5.43 -4.36
CA SER A 167 28.89 -5.01 -2.99
C SER A 167 28.73 -3.49 -2.95
N LEU A 168 27.92 -2.96 -2.05
CA LEU A 168 27.75 -1.52 -1.93
C LEU A 168 29.03 -0.82 -1.45
N GLN A 169 29.90 -1.54 -0.72
CA GLN A 169 31.22 -1.02 -0.38
C GLN A 169 32.03 -0.75 -1.65
N ASP A 170 32.18 -1.76 -2.51
CA ASP A 170 32.94 -1.65 -3.76
C ASP A 170 32.31 -0.65 -4.72
N PHE A 171 30.97 -0.64 -4.79
CA PHE A 171 30.21 0.28 -5.65
C PHE A 171 30.48 1.74 -5.26
N PHE A 172 30.32 2.09 -3.98
CA PHE A 172 30.52 3.45 -3.51
C PHE A 172 32.00 3.86 -3.58
N GLU A 173 32.93 2.99 -3.21
CA GLU A 173 34.35 3.27 -3.32
C GLU A 173 34.81 3.54 -4.75
N THR A 174 34.20 2.83 -5.71
CA THR A 174 34.53 2.96 -7.13
C THR A 174 33.93 4.22 -7.74
N TYR A 175 32.65 4.51 -7.46
CA TYR A 175 31.90 5.52 -8.20
C TYR A 175 31.59 6.76 -7.40
N CYS A 176 31.47 6.66 -6.06
CA CYS A 176 31.06 7.76 -5.19
C CYS A 176 31.77 7.70 -3.83
N PRO A 177 33.10 7.76 -3.75
CA PRO A 177 33.86 7.55 -2.50
C PRO A 177 33.52 8.60 -1.43
N ASP A 178 33.04 9.76 -1.84
CA ASP A 178 32.62 10.84 -0.93
C ASP A 178 31.15 10.78 -0.51
N SER A 179 30.41 9.79 -0.97
CA SER A 179 29.00 9.65 -0.63
C SER A 179 28.77 9.55 0.89
N HIS A 180 27.80 10.32 1.39
CA HIS A 180 27.32 10.19 2.77
C HIS A 180 26.70 8.82 3.03
N LEU A 181 26.15 8.15 2.01
CA LEU A 181 25.59 6.79 2.12
C LEU A 181 26.68 5.77 2.48
N LEU A 182 27.92 5.97 2.00
CA LEU A 182 29.05 5.14 2.38
C LEU A 182 29.54 5.48 3.79
N LYS A 183 29.68 6.78 4.09
CA LYS A 183 30.32 7.28 5.32
C LYS A 183 29.42 7.17 6.55
N ASP A 184 28.13 7.43 6.37
CA ASP A 184 27.15 7.58 7.46
C ASP A 184 26.25 6.34 7.64
N PHE A 185 26.46 5.27 6.88
CA PHE A 185 25.71 4.05 7.10
C PHE A 185 26.00 3.46 8.49
N PRO A 186 24.99 3.13 9.31
CA PRO A 186 25.17 2.66 10.68
C PRO A 186 26.06 1.44 10.75
N LYS A 187 27.14 1.56 11.54
CA LYS A 187 28.20 0.53 11.60
C LYS A 187 27.70 -0.77 12.18
N ASP A 188 26.85 -0.72 13.19
CA ASP A 188 26.21 -1.88 13.80
C ASP A 188 25.40 -2.68 12.77
N ARG A 189 24.65 -2.00 11.93
CA ARG A 189 23.85 -2.64 10.88
C ARG A 189 24.70 -3.19 9.74
N LYS A 190 25.70 -2.45 9.33
CA LYS A 190 26.64 -2.92 8.32
C LYS A 190 27.35 -4.22 8.75
N GLN A 191 27.82 -4.25 9.99
CA GLN A 191 28.48 -5.43 10.54
C GLN A 191 27.53 -6.62 10.66
N GLU A 192 26.28 -6.39 11.09
CA GLU A 192 25.26 -7.45 11.17
C GLU A 192 24.94 -8.01 9.79
N TYR A 193 24.77 -7.13 8.80
CA TYR A 193 24.50 -7.50 7.42
C TYR A 193 25.66 -8.33 6.83
N ILE A 194 26.90 -7.89 7.02
CA ILE A 194 28.10 -8.60 6.56
C ILE A 194 28.19 -9.99 7.23
N ARG A 195 27.87 -10.09 8.53
CA ARG A 195 27.85 -11.38 9.24
C ARG A 195 26.84 -12.35 8.64
N GLN A 196 25.69 -11.84 8.18
CA GLN A 196 24.63 -12.66 7.61
C GLN A 196 24.89 -13.06 6.16
N TYR A 197 25.40 -12.14 5.33
CA TYR A 197 25.50 -12.31 3.88
C TYR A 197 26.92 -12.34 3.32
N GLY A 198 27.94 -12.16 4.16
CA GLY A 198 29.35 -12.19 3.77
C GLY A 198 29.92 -10.85 3.33
N ASP A 199 29.08 -9.92 2.83
CA ASP A 199 29.45 -8.56 2.46
C ASP A 199 28.22 -7.65 2.50
N TRP A 200 28.40 -6.34 2.27
CA TRP A 200 27.32 -5.35 2.28
C TRP A 200 26.73 -5.15 0.88
N TYR A 201 25.67 -5.91 0.54
CA TYR A 201 25.06 -5.91 -0.80
C TYR A 201 23.84 -5.00 -0.95
N ALA A 202 23.18 -4.60 0.13
CA ALA A 202 21.92 -3.87 0.00
C ALA A 202 21.83 -2.66 0.93
N TYR A 203 21.10 -1.66 0.46
CA TYR A 203 20.62 -0.57 1.27
C TYR A 203 19.26 -0.94 1.87
N LEU A 204 19.11 -0.77 3.18
CA LEU A 204 17.92 -1.19 3.91
C LEU A 204 16.88 -0.06 3.95
N SER A 205 15.60 -0.41 3.86
CA SER A 205 14.51 0.57 3.73
C SER A 205 14.40 1.55 4.91
N HIS A 206 14.70 1.10 6.11
CA HIS A 206 14.80 1.95 7.30
C HIS A 206 15.74 1.32 8.32
N LEU A 207 16.34 2.16 9.11
CA LEU A 207 17.37 1.81 10.07
C LEU A 207 16.99 2.45 11.41
N ASN A 208 16.84 1.63 12.43
CA ASN A 208 16.32 2.06 13.72
C ASN A 208 17.21 1.61 14.88
N THR A 209 18.53 1.77 14.69
CA THR A 209 19.55 1.36 15.65
C THR A 209 20.11 2.55 16.41
N ASP A 210 20.87 2.27 17.47
CA ASP A 210 21.54 3.33 18.25
C ASP A 210 22.52 4.13 17.40
N ASP A 211 23.28 3.48 16.52
CA ASP A 211 24.20 4.17 15.62
C ASP A 211 23.44 5.00 14.58
N ALA A 212 22.33 4.51 14.03
CA ALA A 212 21.47 5.28 13.14
C ALA A 212 20.94 6.54 13.81
N ARG A 213 20.48 6.42 15.06
CA ARG A 213 19.96 7.55 15.84
C ARG A 213 21.03 8.58 16.22
N LYS A 214 22.25 8.14 16.43
CA LYS A 214 23.39 9.05 16.66
C LYS A 214 23.78 9.82 15.40
N THR A 215 23.77 9.14 14.26
CA THR A 215 24.15 9.70 12.96
C THR A 215 23.09 10.64 12.41
N TRP A 216 21.83 10.20 12.43
CA TRP A 216 20.68 10.94 11.90
C TRP A 216 19.81 11.47 13.04
N LYS A 217 20.33 12.51 13.68
CA LYS A 217 19.61 13.18 14.76
C LYS A 217 18.29 13.77 14.27
N GLU A 218 17.31 13.68 15.14
CA GLU A 218 16.01 14.29 14.94
C GLU A 218 16.13 15.80 14.71
N LYS A 219 15.41 16.28 13.69
CA LYS A 219 15.40 17.70 13.34
C LYS A 219 14.18 18.44 13.86
N THR A 220 13.19 17.72 14.40
CA THR A 220 11.93 18.30 14.88
C THR A 220 11.46 17.57 16.14
N SER A 221 10.71 18.26 17.01
CA SER A 221 10.07 17.67 18.20
C SER A 221 9.09 16.53 17.85
N TYR A 222 8.58 16.50 16.63
CA TYR A 222 7.71 15.45 16.14
C TYR A 222 8.33 14.06 16.29
N TYR A 223 9.61 13.91 16.00
CA TYR A 223 10.30 12.61 16.18
C TYR A 223 10.54 12.27 17.66
N GLY A 224 10.73 13.27 18.53
CA GLY A 224 10.80 13.04 19.98
C GLY A 224 9.50 12.48 20.53
N ASP A 225 8.37 13.03 20.10
CA ASP A 225 7.04 12.52 20.43
C ASP A 225 6.81 11.11 19.85
N LEU A 226 7.35 10.82 18.68
CA LEU A 226 7.30 9.47 18.10
C LEU A 226 7.98 8.43 18.99
N PHE A 227 9.12 8.70 19.58
CA PHE A 227 9.79 7.77 20.49
C PHE A 227 9.04 7.57 21.81
N THR A 228 8.23 8.55 22.21
CA THR A 228 7.45 8.51 23.43
C THR A 228 6.05 7.90 23.17
N HIS A 229 5.51 8.05 21.97
CA HIS A 229 4.10 7.77 21.67
C HIS A 229 3.87 6.97 20.38
N SER A 230 4.91 6.67 19.58
CA SER A 230 4.66 6.07 18.29
C SER A 230 4.82 4.58 18.26
N TYR A 231 3.78 4.08 17.74
CA TYR A 231 3.63 2.76 17.23
C TYR A 231 3.12 2.91 15.79
N ASN A 232 3.70 2.19 14.84
CA ASN A 232 3.07 2.02 13.52
C ASN A 232 1.70 1.34 13.65
N HIS A 233 1.47 0.69 14.77
CA HIS A 233 0.23 0.06 15.17
C HIS A 233 -0.44 0.96 16.18
N GLY A 234 -1.65 1.38 15.89
CA GLY A 234 -2.44 2.26 16.74
C GLY A 234 -3.77 1.65 17.12
N ILE A 235 -4.32 2.15 18.23
CA ILE A 235 -5.71 1.95 18.60
C ILE A 235 -6.44 3.23 18.24
N MET A 236 -7.29 3.15 17.21
CA MET A 236 -7.93 4.32 16.64
C MET A 236 -9.45 4.18 16.70
N PHE A 237 -10.13 5.28 16.99
CA PHE A 237 -11.58 5.35 17.08
C PHE A 237 -12.14 6.34 16.04
N ASN A 238 -13.23 5.95 15.36
CA ASN A 238 -13.92 6.78 14.40
C ASN A 238 -14.67 7.92 15.10
N ARG A 239 -14.29 9.16 14.80
CA ARG A 239 -14.87 10.39 15.42
C ARG A 239 -16.36 10.50 15.19
N LYS A 240 -16.86 10.14 14.02
CA LYS A 240 -18.27 10.23 13.64
C LYS A 240 -19.11 9.23 14.45
N LEU A 241 -18.64 8.00 14.58
CA LEU A 241 -19.32 6.97 15.38
C LEU A 241 -19.23 7.26 16.87
N LEU A 242 -18.11 7.83 17.39
CA LEU A 242 -18.04 8.36 18.76
C LEU A 242 -19.15 9.39 19.00
N ALA A 243 -19.25 10.40 18.15
CA ALA A 243 -20.26 11.45 18.29
C ALA A 243 -21.70 10.89 18.23
N ARG A 244 -21.97 9.99 17.28
CA ARG A 244 -23.29 9.35 17.13
C ARG A 244 -23.68 8.46 18.32
N ALA A 245 -22.70 7.86 18.99
CA ALA A 245 -22.92 7.08 20.21
C ALA A 245 -23.02 7.94 21.48
N ASN A 246 -22.91 9.26 21.35
CA ASN A 246 -22.76 10.20 22.47
C ASN A 246 -21.63 9.79 23.40
N LEU A 247 -20.43 9.58 22.83
CA LEU A 247 -19.21 9.21 23.52
C LEU A 247 -18.10 10.24 23.23
N THR A 248 -17.23 10.39 24.20
CA THR A 248 -15.99 11.18 24.11
C THR A 248 -14.78 10.28 24.30
N VAL A 249 -13.58 10.81 24.07
CA VAL A 249 -12.32 10.07 24.30
C VAL A 249 -12.19 9.59 25.75
N SER A 250 -12.75 10.31 26.73
CA SER A 250 -12.74 9.90 28.12
C SER A 250 -13.63 8.69 28.44
N ASP A 251 -14.55 8.35 27.55
CA ASP A 251 -15.44 7.19 27.71
C ASP A 251 -14.87 5.88 27.13
N ILE A 252 -13.65 5.92 26.58
CA ILE A 252 -13.01 4.79 25.89
C ILE A 252 -11.57 4.56 26.33
N GLN A 253 -11.24 4.85 27.59
CA GLN A 253 -9.88 4.73 28.12
C GLN A 253 -9.56 3.32 28.62
N THR A 254 -10.51 2.63 29.25
CA THR A 254 -10.30 1.30 29.85
C THR A 254 -11.02 0.20 29.08
N ALA A 255 -10.60 -1.06 29.28
CA ALA A 255 -11.21 -2.22 28.64
C ALA A 255 -12.73 -2.28 28.86
N SER A 256 -13.18 -2.07 30.08
CA SER A 256 -14.61 -2.02 30.40
C SER A 256 -15.35 -0.89 29.72
N GLN A 257 -14.76 0.29 29.62
CA GLN A 257 -15.33 1.42 28.92
C GLN A 257 -15.45 1.15 27.43
N VAL A 258 -14.40 0.60 26.82
CA VAL A 258 -14.38 0.25 25.40
C VAL A 258 -15.44 -0.82 25.08
N LEU A 259 -15.58 -1.85 25.89
CA LEU A 259 -16.63 -2.86 25.70
C LEU A 259 -18.05 -2.28 25.85
N LYS A 260 -18.27 -1.30 26.74
CA LYS A 260 -19.54 -0.57 26.82
C LYS A 260 -19.78 0.32 25.59
N ALA A 261 -18.72 0.92 25.06
CA ALA A 261 -18.79 1.69 23.81
C ALA A 261 -19.15 0.79 22.63
N PHE A 262 -18.54 -0.39 22.51
CA PHE A 262 -18.89 -1.38 21.49
C PHE A 262 -20.37 -1.79 21.56
N GLU A 263 -20.92 -1.98 22.75
CA GLU A 263 -22.34 -2.30 22.90
C GLU A 263 -23.29 -1.18 22.40
N LYS A 264 -22.90 0.09 22.61
CA LYS A 264 -23.65 1.23 22.08
C LYS A 264 -23.55 1.31 20.58
N VAL A 265 -22.32 1.19 20.04
CA VAL A 265 -22.07 1.35 18.59
C VAL A 265 -22.68 0.21 17.80
N LYS A 266 -22.69 -1.01 18.30
CA LYS A 266 -23.33 -2.17 17.65
C LYS A 266 -24.81 -1.94 17.33
N LYS A 267 -25.48 -1.03 18.05
CA LYS A 267 -26.90 -0.68 17.83
C LYS A 267 -27.09 0.39 16.77
N LEU A 268 -26.01 0.98 16.28
CA LEU A 268 -26.05 1.99 15.22
C LEU A 268 -26.01 1.31 13.84
N THR A 269 -26.58 1.98 12.86
CA THR A 269 -26.39 1.63 11.44
C THR A 269 -25.51 2.68 10.80
N ALA A 270 -24.67 2.29 9.85
CA ALA A 270 -23.90 3.22 9.03
C ALA A 270 -24.84 4.05 8.13
N GLU A 271 -24.30 5.04 7.42
CA GLU A 271 -25.12 5.92 6.56
C GLU A 271 -25.73 5.18 5.35
N ASP A 272 -25.06 4.14 4.92
CA ASP A 272 -25.53 3.24 3.86
C ASP A 272 -26.59 2.22 4.32
N GLY A 273 -26.99 2.27 5.60
CA GLY A 273 -27.94 1.36 6.22
C GLY A 273 -27.36 0.01 6.68
N GLN A 274 -26.06 -0.22 6.48
CA GLN A 274 -25.39 -1.43 6.94
C GLN A 274 -25.08 -1.38 8.45
N SER A 275 -24.84 -2.54 9.06
CA SER A 275 -24.43 -2.62 10.46
C SER A 275 -23.01 -2.06 10.66
N THR A 276 -22.82 -1.40 11.79
CA THR A 276 -21.48 -0.98 12.23
C THR A 276 -20.63 -2.17 12.68
N ILE A 277 -19.33 -2.03 12.58
CA ILE A 277 -18.30 -2.96 13.07
C ILE A 277 -17.65 -2.33 14.31
N PRO A 278 -18.00 -2.76 15.53
CA PRO A 278 -17.46 -2.14 16.72
C PRO A 278 -15.95 -2.27 16.88
N LEU A 279 -15.37 -3.43 16.51
CA LEU A 279 -13.93 -3.69 16.56
C LEU A 279 -13.47 -4.39 15.30
N LEU A 280 -12.48 -3.79 14.64
CA LEU A 280 -11.75 -4.36 13.53
C LEU A 280 -10.27 -4.51 13.92
N LEU A 281 -9.74 -5.72 13.83
CA LEU A 281 -8.31 -6.00 13.94
C LEU A 281 -7.69 -6.02 12.55
N GLU A 282 -6.36 -6.01 12.47
CA GLU A 282 -5.68 -6.30 11.20
C GLU A 282 -6.12 -7.65 10.64
N GLY A 283 -6.18 -7.70 9.32
CA GLY A 283 -6.46 -8.93 8.60
C GLY A 283 -5.28 -9.91 8.59
N ASN A 284 -5.26 -10.78 7.61
CA ASN A 284 -4.33 -11.92 7.54
C ASN A 284 -2.83 -11.54 7.47
N GLN A 285 -2.51 -10.31 7.06
CA GLN A 285 -1.11 -9.91 6.85
C GLN A 285 -0.40 -9.38 8.10
N TYR A 286 -1.15 -8.77 9.04
CA TYR A 286 -0.56 -8.08 10.20
C TYR A 286 -1.34 -8.31 11.51
N LEU A 287 -2.07 -9.41 11.61
CA LEU A 287 -2.88 -9.74 12.80
C LEU A 287 -2.04 -9.83 14.08
N ASP A 288 -0.82 -10.36 13.98
CA ASP A 288 0.14 -10.43 15.08
C ASP A 288 0.48 -9.06 15.64
N SER A 289 0.52 -8.03 14.79
CA SER A 289 0.74 -6.65 15.19
C SER A 289 -0.40 -6.08 16.01
N SER A 290 -1.65 -6.34 15.62
CA SER A 290 -2.83 -5.94 16.40
C SER A 290 -2.86 -6.60 17.77
N ILE A 291 -2.57 -7.90 17.81
CA ILE A 291 -2.52 -8.67 19.06
C ILE A 291 -1.39 -8.15 19.96
N SER A 292 -0.21 -7.91 19.40
CA SER A 292 0.94 -7.36 20.16
C SER A 292 0.65 -5.97 20.72
N CYS A 293 0.01 -5.10 19.95
CA CYS A 293 -0.40 -3.77 20.39
C CYS A 293 -1.37 -3.86 21.59
N LEU A 294 -2.34 -4.76 21.50
CA LEU A 294 -3.32 -4.92 22.59
C LEU A 294 -2.69 -5.52 23.84
N ILE A 295 -1.86 -6.54 23.71
CA ILE A 295 -1.16 -7.19 24.84
C ILE A 295 -0.27 -6.16 25.56
N GLY A 296 0.47 -5.34 24.82
CA GLY A 296 1.25 -4.23 25.39
C GLY A 296 0.38 -3.19 26.06
N SER A 297 -0.78 -2.85 25.50
CA SER A 297 -1.74 -1.92 26.12
C SER A 297 -2.22 -2.43 27.51
N PHE A 298 -2.33 -3.72 27.67
CA PHE A 298 -2.71 -4.34 28.95
C PHE A 298 -1.55 -4.47 29.92
N GLY A 299 -0.32 -4.21 29.50
CA GLY A 299 0.86 -4.13 30.36
C GLY A 299 1.74 -5.37 30.39
N ALA A 300 1.61 -6.30 29.41
CA ALA A 300 2.53 -7.43 29.31
C ALA A 300 3.91 -6.97 28.77
N GLU A 301 4.96 -7.38 29.43
CA GLU A 301 6.33 -6.93 29.22
C GLU A 301 7.15 -7.96 28.44
N VAL A 302 8.03 -7.49 27.56
CA VAL A 302 9.05 -8.33 26.90
C VAL A 302 10.36 -8.31 27.68
N ILE A 303 10.64 -7.19 28.33
CA ILE A 303 11.82 -6.97 29.18
C ILE A 303 11.32 -6.52 30.54
N ASP A 304 11.76 -7.18 31.60
CA ASP A 304 11.45 -6.80 32.99
C ASP A 304 12.29 -5.58 33.46
N ASP A 305 11.98 -5.07 34.65
CA ASP A 305 12.69 -3.95 35.24
C ASP A 305 14.19 -4.21 35.50
N ASN A 306 14.62 -5.47 35.47
CA ASN A 306 16.01 -5.88 35.62
C ASN A 306 16.73 -6.07 34.29
N GLY A 307 16.04 -5.84 33.18
CA GLY A 307 16.58 -6.00 31.83
C GLY A 307 16.57 -7.45 31.33
N ASN A 308 15.88 -8.37 31.99
CA ASN A 308 15.78 -9.76 31.54
C ASN A 308 14.60 -9.94 30.59
N TYR A 309 14.78 -10.82 29.60
CA TYR A 309 13.67 -11.24 28.74
C TYR A 309 12.60 -11.96 29.55
N THR A 310 11.34 -11.62 29.29
CA THR A 310 10.16 -12.27 29.86
C THR A 310 9.25 -12.76 28.73
N GLU A 311 8.68 -13.96 28.91
CA GLU A 311 7.72 -14.49 27.94
C GLU A 311 6.33 -13.89 28.20
N ARG A 312 5.99 -12.88 27.40
CA ARG A 312 4.74 -12.11 27.58
C ARG A 312 3.47 -12.95 27.48
N PHE A 313 3.48 -14.04 26.71
CA PHE A 313 2.31 -14.92 26.55
C PHE A 313 1.98 -15.73 27.82
N LEU A 314 2.91 -15.84 28.76
CA LEU A 314 2.69 -16.48 30.06
C LEU A 314 2.23 -15.51 31.13
N GLN A 315 2.17 -14.21 30.85
CA GLN A 315 1.81 -13.18 31.82
C GLN A 315 0.29 -13.04 31.99
N PRO A 316 -0.21 -12.72 33.17
CA PRO A 316 -1.65 -12.52 33.40
C PRO A 316 -2.23 -11.38 32.53
N GLU A 317 -1.46 -10.35 32.24
CA GLU A 317 -1.84 -9.22 31.40
C GLU A 317 -2.17 -9.66 29.97
N CYS A 318 -1.44 -10.62 29.43
CA CYS A 318 -1.74 -11.22 28.13
C CYS A 318 -3.07 -12.00 28.20
N LYS A 319 -3.31 -12.76 29.25
CA LYS A 319 -4.58 -13.46 29.46
C LYS A 319 -5.76 -12.49 29.54
N ASP A 320 -5.59 -11.33 30.18
CA ASP A 320 -6.62 -10.30 30.27
C ASP A 320 -6.91 -9.66 28.90
N ALA A 321 -5.88 -9.41 28.09
CA ALA A 321 -6.04 -8.95 26.73
C ALA A 321 -6.82 -9.95 25.86
N PHE A 322 -6.51 -11.23 25.97
CA PHE A 322 -7.28 -12.27 25.26
C PHE A 322 -8.70 -12.44 25.82
N ALA A 323 -8.93 -12.22 27.13
CA ALA A 323 -10.28 -12.22 27.70
C ALA A 323 -11.13 -11.06 27.15
N PHE A 324 -10.52 -9.87 26.96
CA PHE A 324 -11.16 -8.74 26.29
C PHE A 324 -11.54 -9.11 24.84
N LEU A 325 -10.62 -9.66 24.04
CA LEU A 325 -10.90 -10.10 22.67
C LEU A 325 -11.98 -11.19 22.64
N ASN A 326 -11.88 -12.19 23.48
CA ASN A 326 -12.88 -13.25 23.58
C ASN A 326 -14.28 -12.67 23.85
N THR A 327 -14.35 -11.67 24.72
CA THR A 327 -15.61 -10.98 25.02
C THR A 327 -16.11 -10.23 23.79
N ALA A 328 -15.22 -9.56 23.04
CA ALA A 328 -15.58 -8.84 21.83
C ALA A 328 -16.14 -9.80 20.76
N PHE A 329 -15.47 -10.90 20.49
CA PHE A 329 -15.94 -11.91 19.53
C PHE A 329 -17.27 -12.55 19.98
N ARG A 330 -17.37 -13.01 21.21
CA ARG A 330 -18.59 -13.66 21.73
C ARG A 330 -19.81 -12.76 21.72
N LYS A 331 -19.63 -11.45 21.91
CA LYS A 331 -20.71 -10.48 21.86
C LYS A 331 -20.98 -9.95 20.44
N GLY A 332 -20.24 -10.40 19.44
CA GLY A 332 -20.34 -9.94 18.04
C GLY A 332 -19.95 -8.47 17.90
N TYR A 333 -18.90 -8.06 18.58
CA TYR A 333 -18.25 -6.75 18.39
C TYR A 333 -17.10 -6.85 17.40
N ALA A 334 -16.52 -8.04 17.22
CA ALA A 334 -15.55 -8.40 16.20
C ALA A 334 -15.99 -9.69 15.52
N PHE A 335 -15.55 -9.92 14.30
CA PHE A 335 -15.94 -11.07 13.49
C PHE A 335 -14.72 -11.86 13.03
N SER A 336 -14.81 -13.21 13.07
CA SER A 336 -13.70 -14.08 12.66
C SER A 336 -13.36 -13.95 11.17
N GLU A 337 -14.35 -13.64 10.37
CA GLU A 337 -14.22 -13.42 8.92
C GLU A 337 -13.29 -12.25 8.61
N ASP A 338 -13.30 -11.21 9.44
CA ASP A 338 -12.47 -10.02 9.26
C ASP A 338 -10.97 -10.34 9.40
N LEU A 339 -10.61 -11.38 10.15
CA LEU A 339 -9.22 -11.81 10.33
C LEU A 339 -8.58 -12.39 9.06
N THR A 340 -9.38 -12.69 8.05
CA THR A 340 -8.92 -13.23 6.76
C THR A 340 -8.83 -12.20 5.66
N LEU A 341 -9.23 -10.96 5.93
CA LEU A 341 -9.21 -9.86 4.95
C LEU A 341 -7.78 -9.48 4.58
N ASP A 342 -7.59 -9.11 3.34
CA ASP A 342 -6.35 -8.49 2.89
C ASP A 342 -6.34 -6.96 3.11
N ASN A 343 -5.20 -6.31 2.87
CA ASN A 343 -5.06 -4.87 3.08
C ASN A 343 -6.02 -4.01 2.25
N LEU A 344 -6.40 -4.44 1.05
CA LEU A 344 -7.33 -3.67 0.20
C LEU A 344 -8.74 -3.74 0.77
N GLN A 345 -9.18 -4.94 1.16
CA GLN A 345 -10.48 -5.15 1.80
C GLN A 345 -10.58 -4.41 3.14
N MET A 346 -9.47 -4.37 3.92
CA MET A 346 -9.39 -3.59 5.16
C MET A 346 -9.54 -2.09 4.89
N ARG A 347 -8.90 -1.56 3.85
CA ARG A 347 -9.02 -0.15 3.43
C ARG A 347 -10.46 0.20 3.06
N ASP A 348 -11.13 -0.67 2.33
CA ASP A 348 -12.51 -0.47 1.92
C ASP A 348 -13.43 -0.36 3.14
N LEU A 349 -13.31 -1.29 4.10
CA LEU A 349 -14.09 -1.26 5.34
C LEU A 349 -13.84 0.02 6.18
N ILE A 350 -12.59 0.48 6.23
CA ILE A 350 -12.22 1.70 6.96
C ILE A 350 -12.75 2.95 6.24
N ALA A 351 -12.76 2.94 4.91
CA ALA A 351 -13.28 4.03 4.10
C ALA A 351 -14.79 4.20 4.22
N ASP A 352 -15.54 3.12 4.45
CA ASP A 352 -17.00 3.08 4.52
C ASP A 352 -17.59 3.71 5.80
N ASP A 353 -16.77 4.22 6.72
CA ASP A 353 -17.20 4.79 8.01
C ASP A 353 -18.05 3.84 8.89
N ARG A 354 -17.91 2.53 8.69
CA ARG A 354 -18.63 1.49 9.44
C ARG A 354 -17.87 1.01 10.66
N VAL A 355 -16.55 1.11 10.63
CA VAL A 355 -15.65 0.64 11.68
C VAL A 355 -15.54 1.69 12.78
N PHE A 356 -15.79 1.28 14.04
CA PHE A 356 -15.71 2.17 15.19
C PHE A 356 -14.31 2.18 15.83
N CYS A 357 -13.78 1.01 16.16
CA CYS A 357 -12.44 0.85 16.71
C CYS A 357 -11.60 0.01 15.75
N TYR A 358 -10.45 0.53 15.38
CA TYR A 358 -9.46 -0.18 14.60
C TYR A 358 -8.19 -0.33 15.42
N ILE A 359 -7.67 -1.56 15.50
CA ILE A 359 -6.38 -1.86 16.13
C ILE A 359 -5.48 -2.44 15.05
N GLY A 360 -4.43 -1.71 14.66
CA GLY A 360 -3.54 -2.20 13.63
C GLY A 360 -2.61 -1.14 13.05
N ASN A 361 -2.01 -1.46 11.92
CA ASN A 361 -1.08 -0.58 11.21
C ASN A 361 -1.83 0.53 10.47
N THR A 362 -1.83 1.71 11.05
CA THR A 362 -2.53 2.88 10.51
C THR A 362 -1.96 3.36 9.16
N SER A 363 -0.70 3.07 8.87
CA SER A 363 -0.04 3.50 7.63
C SER A 363 -0.56 2.75 6.39
N ASN A 364 -0.99 1.50 6.55
CA ASN A 364 -1.40 0.65 5.43
C ASN A 364 -2.89 0.74 5.09
N THR A 365 -3.72 1.20 6.02
CA THR A 365 -5.18 1.08 5.94
C THR A 365 -5.92 2.39 5.67
N GLY A 366 -5.20 3.51 5.54
CA GLY A 366 -5.80 4.81 5.22
C GLY A 366 -6.54 5.45 6.40
N VAL A 367 -6.23 5.05 7.63
CA VAL A 367 -6.68 5.74 8.84
C VAL A 367 -6.02 7.11 8.90
N ASP A 368 -6.82 8.17 8.97
CA ASP A 368 -6.36 9.54 8.99
C ASP A 368 -6.85 10.31 10.23
N ALA A 369 -6.11 11.34 10.64
CA ALA A 369 -6.41 12.10 11.85
C ALA A 369 -7.68 12.98 11.74
N THR A 370 -8.23 13.19 10.56
CA THR A 370 -9.45 13.99 10.36
C THR A 370 -10.68 13.19 10.76
N ARG A 371 -10.73 11.92 10.38
CA ARG A 371 -11.85 11.01 10.66
C ARG A 371 -11.64 10.17 11.92
N TRP A 372 -10.41 9.99 12.35
CA TRP A 372 -10.05 9.10 13.45
C TRP A 372 -9.39 9.85 14.60
N VAL A 373 -9.43 9.27 15.80
CA VAL A 373 -8.75 9.77 16.99
C VAL A 373 -8.15 8.60 17.75
N SER A 374 -6.92 8.77 18.23
CA SER A 374 -6.33 7.87 19.21
C SER A 374 -6.74 8.29 20.63
N ALA A 375 -7.14 7.32 21.43
CA ALA A 375 -7.33 7.50 22.88
C ALA A 375 -6.08 7.07 23.68
N GLY A 376 -5.00 6.75 22.99
CA GLY A 376 -3.86 6.03 23.55
C GLY A 376 -4.16 4.53 23.69
N PRO A 377 -3.44 3.83 24.56
CA PRO A 377 -3.66 2.42 24.84
C PRO A 377 -5.03 2.19 25.51
N ILE A 378 -5.63 1.03 25.28
CA ILE A 378 -6.76 0.55 26.06
C ILE A 378 -6.21 0.07 27.40
N LEU A 379 -6.47 0.81 28.47
CA LEU A 379 -5.96 0.49 29.79
C LEU A 379 -6.62 -0.77 30.35
N SER A 380 -5.82 -1.61 30.97
CA SER A 380 -6.35 -2.72 31.79
C SER A 380 -7.22 -2.20 32.94
N ASP A 381 -8.35 -2.86 33.20
CA ASP A 381 -9.19 -2.55 34.35
C ASP A 381 -8.51 -2.90 35.73
N PHE A 382 -7.39 -3.61 35.69
CA PHE A 382 -6.59 -3.99 36.85
C PHE A 382 -5.48 -2.99 37.21
N GLY A 383 -5.45 -1.83 36.54
CA GLY A 383 -4.53 -0.74 36.87
C GLY A 383 -3.07 -0.98 36.45
N LYS A 384 -2.81 -1.96 35.59
CA LYS A 384 -1.47 -2.16 35.02
C LYS A 384 -1.11 -1.04 34.11
N ARG A 385 0.15 -0.61 34.16
CA ARG A 385 0.71 0.40 33.27
C ARG A 385 0.91 -0.22 31.89
N PRO A 386 0.45 0.43 30.82
CA PRO A 386 0.74 -0.03 29.48
C PRO A 386 2.23 -0.07 29.19
N VAL A 387 2.67 -1.10 28.50
CA VAL A 387 4.04 -1.21 27.98
C VAL A 387 4.00 -0.86 26.50
N MET A 388 4.35 0.37 26.21
CA MET A 388 4.51 0.88 24.84
C MET A 388 5.95 0.61 24.41
N SER A 389 6.25 -0.62 24.02
CA SER A 389 7.57 -0.93 23.48
C SER A 389 7.60 -0.64 21.98
N ILE A 390 8.46 0.27 21.56
CA ILE A 390 8.94 0.27 20.19
C ILE A 390 9.74 -1.03 20.04
N ASP A 391 9.36 -1.89 19.11
CA ASP A 391 10.14 -3.07 18.82
C ASP A 391 11.48 -2.66 18.18
N LEU A 392 12.47 -2.45 19.04
CA LEU A 392 13.84 -2.20 18.64
C LEU A 392 14.54 -3.48 18.13
N SER A 393 13.88 -4.64 18.24
CA SER A 393 14.41 -5.91 17.76
C SER A 393 14.30 -6.06 16.24
N VAL A 394 13.51 -5.23 15.56
CA VAL A 394 13.51 -5.10 14.10
C VAL A 394 14.22 -3.80 13.69
N PRO A 395 15.54 -3.73 13.89
CA PRO A 395 16.30 -2.51 13.66
C PRO A 395 16.54 -2.21 12.20
N THR A 396 16.21 -3.13 11.31
CA THR A 396 16.41 -3.01 9.87
C THR A 396 15.10 -3.04 9.13
N GLY A 397 15.00 -2.24 8.09
CA GLY A 397 13.86 -2.29 7.20
C GLY A 397 13.70 -3.66 6.56
N TRP A 398 12.46 -4.01 6.32
CA TRP A 398 12.06 -5.29 5.72
C TRP A 398 12.35 -5.37 4.20
N MET A 399 12.60 -4.23 3.54
CA MET A 399 13.01 -4.16 2.13
C MET A 399 14.52 -3.96 2.01
N GLN A 400 15.12 -4.64 1.05
CA GLN A 400 16.53 -4.54 0.71
C GLN A 400 16.68 -4.07 -0.73
N THR A 401 17.35 -2.95 -0.94
CA THR A 401 17.58 -2.37 -2.27
C THR A 401 18.99 -2.71 -2.74
N PHE A 402 19.07 -3.42 -3.85
CA PHE A 402 20.31 -3.84 -4.50
C PHE A 402 20.57 -3.02 -5.76
N VAL A 403 21.84 -2.85 -6.12
CA VAL A 403 22.28 -2.29 -7.39
C VAL A 403 22.78 -3.43 -8.26
N SER A 404 22.21 -3.57 -9.45
CA SER A 404 22.66 -4.58 -10.43
C SER A 404 24.02 -4.21 -11.02
N LYS A 405 24.83 -5.21 -11.35
CA LYS A 405 26.09 -4.99 -12.10
C LYS A 405 25.84 -4.69 -13.58
N SER A 406 24.62 -4.90 -14.06
CA SER A 406 24.19 -4.48 -15.41
C SER A 406 23.69 -3.03 -15.46
N CYS A 407 23.60 -2.34 -14.32
CA CYS A 407 23.23 -0.92 -14.27
C CYS A 407 24.20 -0.10 -15.12
N LYS A 408 23.64 0.76 -15.99
CA LYS A 408 24.39 1.57 -16.96
C LYS A 408 24.96 2.83 -16.36
#